data_aedeaf26c6bc5ae8b5710f7cc679a03f
#
_entry.id   aedeaf26c6bc5ae8b5710f7cc679a03f
#
_cell.length_a   1.000
_cell.length_b   1.000
_cell.length_c   1.000
_cell.angle_alpha   90.00
_cell.angle_beta   90.00
_cell.angle_gamma   90.00
#
_symmetry.space_group_name_H-M   'P 1'
#
loop_
_entity.id
_entity.type
_entity.pdbx_description
1 polymer ?
#
loop_
_entity_poly.entity_id
_entity_poly.type
_entity_poly.pdbx_seq_one_letter_code
_entity_poly.pdbx_strand_id
1 'polypeptide(L)'
;MNNLRKIGLSALAGSLATFSVNAADVSVSGAASITIADGDTGHSASGNRYSMADSLNFAMSGETDGGIGIAVNYEIDGGALDDYNLKMSGDWGSLNFAGHGGSSAFGAIDDKTPNAYEEAWAVIDTDGTNATGSATVINGGGGDNMFIYTSPDMGGVVFSAAYQNHNAAATSSYMDYSVVASGLMDGLTLGAAIADHDVSQANSTDLAESTMFASYAVGSMTIGIQLSDYDHDTANSDQEAQAIGISYAINDDVSVSYNVYDVDFESSTLEDQESVGISASYTSGGMTLAGSMNETDNIAGAAANDAEGYEFTLSFAF
;
A
#
# COMPACT_ATOMS: atom_id res chain seq x y z
N MET A 1 -4.00 1.07 11.01
CA MET A 1 -4.88 0.13 10.27
C MET A 1 -4.11 -0.33 9.04
N ASN A 2 -3.95 -1.63 8.89
CA ASN A 2 -2.99 -2.22 7.96
C ASN A 2 -3.36 -1.95 6.50
N ASN A 3 -2.47 -1.33 5.74
CA ASN A 3 -2.56 -1.15 4.28
C ASN A 3 -2.69 -2.48 3.51
N LEU A 4 -2.43 -3.58 4.17
CA LEU A 4 -2.46 -4.96 3.68
C LEU A 4 -3.83 -5.45 3.19
N ARG A 5 -4.92 -4.82 3.64
CA ARG A 5 -6.28 -5.19 3.20
C ARG A 5 -6.69 -4.59 1.85
N LYS A 6 -5.89 -3.69 1.27
CA LYS A 6 -6.28 -2.92 0.08
C LYS A 6 -5.92 -3.58 -1.26
N ILE A 7 -4.97 -4.50 -1.31
CA ILE A 7 -4.40 -4.99 -2.57
C ILE A 7 -5.25 -6.08 -3.23
N GLY A 8 -5.86 -6.97 -2.45
CA GLY A 8 -6.70 -8.05 -3.00
C GLY A 8 -8.09 -7.62 -3.49
N LEU A 9 -8.58 -6.46 -3.06
CA LEU A 9 -9.95 -6.00 -3.31
C LEU A 9 -10.09 -5.04 -4.49
N SER A 10 -9.01 -4.47 -5.00
CA SER A 10 -9.06 -3.48 -6.08
C SER A 10 -9.20 -4.07 -7.49
N ALA A 11 -9.01 -5.35 -7.66
CA ALA A 11 -9.03 -5.99 -8.99
C ALA A 11 -10.42 -6.42 -9.48
N LEU A 12 -11.43 -6.41 -8.64
CA LEU A 12 -12.77 -6.91 -9.01
C LEU A 12 -13.83 -5.80 -8.96
N ALA A 13 -13.95 -5.04 -10.04
CA ALA A 13 -15.13 -4.21 -10.27
C ALA A 13 -16.28 -5.12 -10.75
N GLY A 14 -17.08 -5.59 -9.82
CA GLY A 14 -18.33 -6.32 -10.12
C GLY A 14 -19.37 -5.44 -10.80
N SER A 15 -20.23 -6.04 -11.60
CA SER A 15 -21.25 -5.44 -12.45
C SER A 15 -22.17 -4.47 -11.69
N LEU A 16 -22.21 -3.23 -12.15
CA LEU A 16 -23.00 -2.13 -11.63
C LEU A 16 -24.39 -2.07 -12.25
N ALA A 17 -25.39 -1.83 -11.42
CA ALA A 17 -26.67 -1.31 -11.89
C ALA A 17 -26.56 0.20 -11.99
N THR A 18 -26.46 0.75 -13.20
CA THR A 18 -26.43 2.19 -13.46
C THR A 18 -27.86 2.74 -13.47
N PHE A 19 -28.14 3.71 -12.64
CA PHE A 19 -29.32 4.56 -12.77
C PHE A 19 -28.87 5.89 -13.33
N SER A 20 -29.24 6.18 -14.58
CA SER A 20 -28.98 7.50 -15.17
C SER A 20 -30.08 8.49 -14.77
N VAL A 21 -29.74 9.42 -13.91
CA VAL A 21 -30.48 10.68 -13.75
C VAL A 21 -29.53 11.78 -14.19
N ASN A 22 -29.96 12.63 -15.12
CA ASN A 22 -29.18 13.70 -15.74
C ASN A 22 -28.30 14.49 -14.76
N ALA A 23 -27.13 13.99 -14.39
CA ALA A 23 -26.00 14.72 -13.83
C ALA A 23 -24.95 13.88 -13.10
N ALA A 24 -25.24 12.74 -12.53
CA ALA A 24 -24.24 11.97 -11.79
C ALA A 24 -24.48 10.46 -11.94
N ASP A 25 -23.44 9.72 -12.29
CA ASP A 25 -23.44 8.27 -12.19
C ASP A 25 -23.18 7.89 -10.74
N VAL A 26 -24.01 7.02 -10.20
CA VAL A 26 -23.84 6.44 -8.85
C VAL A 26 -23.65 4.95 -8.99
N SER A 27 -22.60 4.44 -8.40
CA SER A 27 -22.33 3.01 -8.35
C SER A 27 -22.09 2.56 -6.92
N VAL A 28 -22.48 1.32 -6.65
CA VAL A 28 -22.24 0.64 -5.39
C VAL A 28 -21.53 -0.67 -5.70
N SER A 29 -20.43 -0.93 -5.02
CA SER A 29 -19.69 -2.18 -5.09
C SER A 29 -19.30 -2.61 -3.69
N GLY A 30 -19.02 -3.88 -3.51
CA GLY A 30 -18.63 -4.38 -2.20
C GLY A 30 -17.68 -5.55 -2.31
N ALA A 31 -17.06 -5.86 -1.19
CA ALA A 31 -16.23 -7.03 -1.05
C ALA A 31 -16.38 -7.60 0.37
N ALA A 32 -16.18 -8.91 0.48
CA ALA A 32 -16.11 -9.58 1.76
C ALA A 32 -15.05 -10.69 1.71
N SER A 33 -14.35 -10.88 2.82
CA SER A 33 -13.35 -11.93 2.93
C SER A 33 -13.43 -12.67 4.27
N ILE A 34 -13.00 -13.92 4.24
CA ILE A 34 -12.73 -14.74 5.43
C ILE A 34 -11.25 -15.08 5.39
N THR A 35 -10.56 -14.75 6.48
CA THR A 35 -9.13 -15.01 6.65
C THR A 35 -8.91 -16.02 7.76
N ILE A 36 -7.99 -16.95 7.54
CA ILE A 36 -7.46 -17.88 8.52
C ILE A 36 -5.97 -17.60 8.63
N ALA A 37 -5.50 -17.21 9.80
CA ALA A 37 -4.09 -16.94 10.05
C ALA A 37 -3.61 -17.69 11.29
N ASP A 38 -2.34 -18.12 11.28
CA ASP A 38 -1.67 -18.73 12.42
C ASP A 38 -0.17 -18.43 12.33
N GLY A 39 0.44 -18.05 13.43
CA GLY A 39 1.86 -17.76 13.48
C GLY A 39 2.42 -17.88 14.87
N ASP A 40 3.73 -18.05 14.94
CA ASP A 40 4.51 -17.99 16.17
C ASP A 40 5.22 -16.65 16.27
N THR A 41 4.66 -15.76 17.08
CA THR A 41 5.26 -14.44 17.38
C THR A 41 5.98 -14.46 18.74
N GLY A 42 6.27 -15.64 19.29
CA GLY A 42 6.80 -15.77 20.66
C GLY A 42 5.77 -15.43 21.75
N HIS A 43 4.55 -15.08 21.39
CA HIS A 43 3.43 -14.80 22.30
C HIS A 43 2.35 -15.87 22.16
N SER A 44 1.77 -16.24 23.28
CA SER A 44 0.62 -17.17 23.29
C SER A 44 -0.54 -16.51 22.54
N ALA A 45 -0.81 -16.94 21.32
CA ALA A 45 -1.97 -16.50 20.56
C ALA A 45 -3.24 -16.76 21.38
N SER A 46 -3.81 -15.71 21.95
CA SER A 46 -5.08 -15.78 22.67
C SER A 46 -6.27 -15.40 21.80
N GLY A 47 -6.02 -15.05 20.52
CA GLY A 47 -7.01 -14.54 19.58
C GLY A 47 -7.72 -15.61 18.75
N ASN A 48 -8.68 -15.16 17.97
CA ASN A 48 -9.39 -15.97 16.97
C ASN A 48 -8.50 -16.10 15.73
N ARG A 49 -8.24 -17.32 15.30
CA ARG A 49 -7.53 -17.63 14.06
C ARG A 49 -8.37 -17.36 12.80
N TYR A 50 -9.60 -16.91 12.97
CA TYR A 50 -10.54 -16.63 11.89
C TYR A 50 -10.99 -15.19 12.02
N SER A 51 -10.92 -14.46 10.92
CA SER A 51 -11.45 -13.09 10.82
C SER A 51 -12.32 -12.95 9.58
N MET A 52 -13.18 -11.95 9.60
CA MET A 52 -13.96 -11.52 8.44
C MET A 52 -13.69 -10.04 8.23
N ALA A 53 -13.48 -9.64 6.98
CA ALA A 53 -13.49 -8.26 6.58
C ALA A 53 -14.57 -8.03 5.52
N ASP A 54 -15.16 -6.85 5.50
CA ASP A 54 -16.12 -6.42 4.51
C ASP A 54 -15.90 -4.95 4.16
N SER A 55 -16.12 -4.59 2.91
CA SER A 55 -16.16 -3.20 2.49
C SER A 55 -17.34 -2.94 1.55
N LEU A 56 -17.87 -1.73 1.63
CA LEU A 56 -18.92 -1.23 0.77
C LEU A 56 -18.53 0.15 0.23
N ASN A 57 -18.39 0.25 -1.08
CA ASN A 57 -17.96 1.45 -1.77
C ASN A 57 -19.12 2.10 -2.52
N PHE A 58 -19.29 3.42 -2.32
CA PHE A 58 -20.19 4.29 -3.06
C PHE A 58 -19.36 5.24 -3.91
N ALA A 59 -19.42 5.09 -5.23
CA ALA A 59 -18.76 5.99 -6.16
C ALA A 59 -19.80 6.85 -6.89
N MET A 60 -19.56 8.14 -6.95
CA MET A 60 -20.39 9.11 -7.64
C MET A 60 -19.50 9.89 -8.60
N SER A 61 -19.95 10.08 -9.84
CA SER A 61 -19.19 10.86 -10.81
C SER A 61 -20.09 11.72 -11.67
N GLY A 62 -19.53 12.81 -12.17
CA GLY A 62 -20.20 13.75 -13.06
C GLY A 62 -19.18 14.67 -13.74
N GLU A 63 -19.66 15.56 -14.58
CA GLU A 63 -18.84 16.53 -15.29
C GLU A 63 -19.47 17.92 -15.19
N THR A 64 -18.63 18.94 -15.00
CA THR A 64 -19.07 20.32 -15.04
C THR A 64 -19.29 20.79 -16.48
N ASP A 65 -20.04 21.87 -16.69
CA ASP A 65 -20.22 22.48 -18.01
C ASP A 65 -18.90 22.90 -18.68
N GLY A 66 -17.84 23.03 -17.90
CA GLY A 66 -16.48 23.35 -18.36
C GLY A 66 -15.61 22.16 -18.72
N GLY A 67 -16.14 20.92 -18.69
CA GLY A 67 -15.40 19.70 -19.02
C GLY A 67 -14.50 19.20 -17.89
N ILE A 68 -14.71 19.64 -16.65
CA ILE A 68 -14.00 19.09 -15.49
C ILE A 68 -14.78 17.91 -14.94
N GLY A 69 -14.16 16.72 -14.97
CA GLY A 69 -14.68 15.54 -14.32
C GLY A 69 -14.60 15.67 -12.80
N ILE A 70 -15.68 15.31 -12.10
CA ILE A 70 -15.78 15.28 -10.64
C ILE A 70 -16.10 13.85 -10.23
N ALA A 71 -15.38 13.30 -9.27
CA ALA A 71 -15.69 12.02 -8.65
C ALA A 71 -15.61 12.13 -7.12
N VAL A 72 -16.52 11.44 -6.45
CA VAL A 72 -16.54 11.33 -4.98
C VAL A 72 -16.66 9.85 -4.64
N ASN A 73 -15.83 9.38 -3.74
CA ASN A 73 -15.92 8.00 -3.23
C ASN A 73 -16.08 8.04 -1.71
N TYR A 74 -16.89 7.10 -1.23
CA TYR A 74 -17.06 6.79 0.21
C TYR A 74 -16.92 5.29 0.38
N GLU A 75 -16.12 4.87 1.34
CA GLU A 75 -16.00 3.48 1.76
C GLU A 75 -16.52 3.31 3.19
N ILE A 76 -17.28 2.24 3.38
CA ILE A 76 -17.66 1.72 4.69
C ILE A 76 -16.91 0.41 4.86
N ASP A 77 -16.02 0.32 5.84
CA ASP A 77 -15.28 -0.88 6.21
C ASP A 77 -15.57 -1.23 7.67
N GLY A 78 -15.89 -2.51 7.93
CA GLY A 78 -16.20 -2.97 9.28
C GLY A 78 -17.40 -2.26 9.93
N GLY A 79 -18.33 -1.71 9.13
CA GLY A 79 -19.51 -0.99 9.59
C GLY A 79 -19.29 0.47 9.97
N ALA A 80 -18.13 1.05 9.69
CA ALA A 80 -17.80 2.45 9.90
C ALA A 80 -17.39 3.13 8.59
N LEU A 81 -17.62 4.47 8.50
CA LEU A 81 -17.02 5.24 7.41
C LEU A 81 -15.50 5.18 7.55
N ASP A 82 -14.85 4.69 6.53
CA ASP A 82 -13.40 4.55 6.46
C ASP A 82 -12.82 5.57 5.49
N ASP A 83 -12.75 5.29 4.21
CA ASP A 83 -12.14 6.16 3.23
C ASP A 83 -13.15 7.07 2.53
N TYR A 84 -12.77 8.31 2.29
CA TYR A 84 -13.55 9.21 1.44
C TYR A 84 -12.67 10.24 0.74
N ASN A 85 -13.00 10.55 -0.50
CA ASN A 85 -12.25 11.50 -1.30
C ASN A 85 -13.12 12.25 -2.32
N LEU A 86 -12.58 13.39 -2.77
CA LEU A 86 -13.09 14.18 -3.88
C LEU A 86 -12.00 14.35 -4.93
N LYS A 87 -12.23 13.88 -6.15
CA LYS A 87 -11.29 13.98 -7.27
C LYS A 87 -11.83 14.89 -8.34
N MET A 88 -11.00 15.81 -8.82
CA MET A 88 -11.21 16.62 -10.02
C MET A 88 -10.24 16.16 -11.11
N SER A 89 -10.67 16.10 -12.36
CA SER A 89 -9.83 15.64 -13.48
C SER A 89 -10.14 16.38 -14.78
N GLY A 90 -9.13 16.41 -15.66
CA GLY A 90 -9.20 17.04 -16.98
C GLY A 90 -7.92 16.79 -17.76
N ASP A 91 -7.73 17.52 -18.88
CA ASP A 91 -6.52 17.41 -19.71
C ASP A 91 -5.22 17.75 -18.95
N TRP A 92 -5.33 18.43 -17.83
CA TRP A 92 -4.24 18.81 -16.95
C TRP A 92 -3.83 17.71 -15.95
N GLY A 93 -4.50 16.56 -15.96
CA GLY A 93 -4.34 15.49 -15.00
C GLY A 93 -5.46 15.44 -13.97
N SER A 94 -5.15 15.12 -12.71
CA SER A 94 -6.13 15.06 -11.65
C SER A 94 -5.62 15.63 -10.33
N LEU A 95 -6.53 16.22 -9.57
CA LEU A 95 -6.33 16.63 -8.18
C LEU A 95 -7.33 15.89 -7.31
N ASN A 96 -6.82 15.08 -6.38
CA ASN A 96 -7.60 14.35 -5.40
C ASN A 96 -7.43 14.99 -4.02
N PHE A 97 -8.52 15.22 -3.32
CA PHE A 97 -8.52 15.54 -1.91
C PHE A 97 -8.99 14.31 -1.14
N ALA A 98 -8.08 13.63 -0.46
CA ALA A 98 -8.38 12.53 0.43
C ALA A 98 -8.78 13.11 1.80
N GLY A 99 -10.03 12.97 2.17
CA GLY A 99 -10.51 13.40 3.48
C GLY A 99 -10.13 12.40 4.57
N HIS A 100 -10.03 11.11 4.21
CA HIS A 100 -9.53 10.00 5.02
C HIS A 100 -8.96 8.91 4.10
N GLY A 101 -7.99 8.13 4.59
CA GLY A 101 -7.44 6.97 3.90
C GLY A 101 -6.65 7.28 2.62
N GLY A 102 -6.09 8.48 2.50
CA GLY A 102 -5.26 8.85 1.36
C GLY A 102 -3.89 8.20 1.39
N SER A 103 -3.40 7.76 0.23
CA SER A 103 -2.00 7.43 0.02
C SER A 103 -1.33 8.58 -0.70
N SER A 104 -0.15 8.99 -0.24
CA SER A 104 0.63 10.07 -0.84
C SER A 104 1.21 9.67 -2.20
N ALA A 105 1.91 10.58 -2.86
CA ALA A 105 2.60 10.25 -4.11
C ALA A 105 3.78 9.28 -3.86
N PHE A 106 4.45 9.37 -2.72
CA PHE A 106 5.44 8.41 -2.25
C PHE A 106 4.77 7.07 -1.91
N GLY A 107 3.77 7.10 -1.01
CA GLY A 107 3.04 5.90 -0.57
C GLY A 107 2.30 5.17 -1.69
N ALA A 108 2.14 5.78 -2.86
CA ALA A 108 1.63 5.10 -4.05
C ALA A 108 2.67 4.21 -4.73
N ILE A 109 3.97 4.35 -4.37
CA ILE A 109 5.08 3.59 -4.98
C ILE A 109 6.07 3.01 -3.97
N ASP A 110 5.75 2.96 -2.70
CA ASP A 110 6.61 2.47 -1.62
C ASP A 110 6.75 0.94 -1.57
N ASP A 111 5.88 0.20 -2.25
CA ASP A 111 5.82 -1.26 -2.29
C ASP A 111 5.61 -1.78 -3.74
N LYS A 112 6.63 -1.70 -4.58
CA LYS A 112 6.51 -2.09 -6.01
C LYS A 112 7.25 -3.37 -6.37
N THR A 113 7.64 -4.17 -5.40
CA THR A 113 8.13 -5.52 -5.66
C THR A 113 6.98 -6.47 -6.04
N PRO A 114 7.18 -7.30 -7.08
CA PRO A 114 6.12 -8.22 -7.53
C PRO A 114 5.78 -9.26 -6.48
N ASN A 115 4.50 -9.38 -6.14
CA ASN A 115 3.98 -10.42 -5.27
C ASN A 115 2.68 -11.03 -5.83
N ALA A 116 2.25 -12.15 -5.30
CA ALA A 116 1.01 -12.81 -5.66
C ALA A 116 -0.11 -12.53 -4.64
N TYR A 117 0.24 -12.15 -3.41
CA TYR A 117 -0.70 -11.81 -2.36
C TYR A 117 -0.05 -10.85 -1.34
N GLU A 118 0.54 -11.31 -0.25
CA GLU A 118 1.16 -10.48 0.77
C GLU A 118 2.66 -10.26 0.48
N GLU A 119 3.18 -9.13 0.94
CA GLU A 119 4.60 -8.79 0.94
C GLU A 119 5.35 -9.58 2.02
N ALA A 120 6.69 -9.71 1.86
CA ALA A 120 7.54 -10.44 2.79
C ALA A 120 7.49 -9.91 4.23
N TRP A 121 7.37 -8.59 4.39
CA TRP A 121 7.30 -7.92 5.71
C TRP A 121 5.91 -7.93 6.35
N ALA A 122 4.93 -8.57 5.74
CA ALA A 122 3.62 -8.77 6.34
C ALA A 122 3.75 -9.76 7.50
N VAL A 123 3.97 -9.23 8.70
CA VAL A 123 3.98 -10.02 9.93
C VAL A 123 2.56 -10.50 10.20
N ILE A 124 2.39 -11.80 10.26
CA ILE A 124 1.09 -12.43 10.46
C ILE A 124 0.75 -12.37 11.95
N ASP A 125 -0.12 -11.45 12.29
CA ASP A 125 -0.65 -11.25 13.64
C ASP A 125 -1.99 -11.98 13.79
N THR A 126 -2.02 -12.96 14.68
CA THR A 126 -3.22 -13.79 14.89
C THR A 126 -4.21 -13.22 15.89
N ASP A 127 -3.87 -12.16 16.62
CA ASP A 127 -4.72 -11.62 17.67
C ASP A 127 -5.23 -10.20 17.42
N GLY A 128 -4.81 -9.54 16.30
CA GLY A 128 -5.21 -8.18 15.96
C GLY A 128 -4.62 -7.12 16.88
N THR A 129 -3.71 -7.51 17.76
CA THR A 129 -2.89 -6.61 18.57
C THR A 129 -1.44 -6.79 18.15
N ASN A 130 -0.78 -5.73 17.70
CA ASN A 130 0.65 -5.77 17.39
C ASN A 130 1.42 -6.29 18.62
N ALA A 131 1.66 -7.58 18.67
CA ALA A 131 2.15 -8.24 19.87
C ALA A 131 3.56 -7.77 20.26
N THR A 132 4.38 -7.31 19.28
CA THR A 132 5.75 -6.87 19.53
C THR A 132 6.24 -5.77 18.60
N GLY A 133 5.36 -5.18 17.84
CA GLY A 133 5.70 -4.20 16.83
C GLY A 133 5.46 -4.73 15.42
N SER A 134 5.22 -3.84 14.50
CA SER A 134 5.20 -4.14 13.08
C SER A 134 6.63 -4.21 12.57
N ALA A 135 6.87 -4.97 11.52
CA ALA A 135 8.11 -4.87 10.76
C ALA A 135 8.34 -3.39 10.37
N THR A 136 9.58 -2.95 10.44
CA THR A 136 9.93 -1.62 9.95
C THR A 136 9.77 -1.59 8.44
N VAL A 137 9.07 -0.57 7.92
CA VAL A 137 8.83 -0.35 6.50
C VAL A 137 8.92 1.14 6.22
N ILE A 138 9.67 1.52 5.19
CA ILE A 138 9.75 2.92 4.71
C ILE A 138 8.62 3.12 3.70
N ASN A 139 7.55 3.79 4.10
CA ASN A 139 6.27 3.79 3.37
C ASN A 139 5.65 5.17 3.11
N GLY A 140 6.41 6.24 3.33
CA GLY A 140 5.93 7.59 3.10
C GLY A 140 4.70 7.98 3.92
N GLY A 141 4.15 9.15 3.62
CA GLY A 141 2.98 9.68 4.30
C GLY A 141 1.68 9.13 3.77
N GLY A 142 0.77 8.88 4.67
CA GLY A 142 -0.61 8.55 4.35
C GLY A 142 -1.56 9.30 5.28
N GLY A 143 -2.84 9.33 4.95
CA GLY A 143 -3.80 9.80 5.90
C GLY A 143 -4.79 10.84 5.42
N ASP A 144 -5.14 11.74 6.31
CA ASP A 144 -6.31 12.58 6.23
C ASP A 144 -5.99 13.98 5.71
N ASN A 145 -6.96 14.56 4.99
CA ASN A 145 -6.89 15.94 4.52
C ASN A 145 -5.66 16.23 3.63
N MET A 146 -5.37 15.29 2.75
CA MET A 146 -4.24 15.36 1.82
C MET A 146 -4.69 15.74 0.42
N PHE A 147 -3.99 16.66 -0.23
CA PHE A 147 -4.10 16.93 -1.66
C PHE A 147 -3.08 16.10 -2.42
N ILE A 148 -3.53 15.39 -3.46
CA ILE A 148 -2.69 14.57 -4.33
C ILE A 148 -2.94 14.99 -5.77
N TYR A 149 -1.92 15.52 -6.43
CA TYR A 149 -1.93 15.81 -7.86
C TYR A 149 -1.29 14.67 -8.63
N THR A 150 -1.87 14.29 -9.76
CA THR A 150 -1.27 13.35 -10.71
C THR A 150 -1.35 13.94 -12.11
N SER A 151 -0.21 14.03 -12.80
CA SER A 151 -0.12 14.54 -14.16
C SER A 151 -0.85 13.62 -15.16
N PRO A 152 -1.19 14.14 -16.38
CA PRO A 152 -1.48 13.24 -17.48
C PRO A 152 -0.30 12.33 -17.78
N ASP A 153 -0.56 11.21 -18.48
CA ASP A 153 0.51 10.38 -19.06
C ASP A 153 1.23 11.19 -20.17
N MET A 154 2.52 11.39 -19.98
CA MET A 154 3.40 12.13 -20.89
C MET A 154 4.30 11.16 -21.69
N GLY A 155 3.68 10.23 -22.39
CA GLY A 155 4.41 9.24 -23.19
C GLY A 155 5.02 8.11 -22.36
N GLY A 156 4.26 7.62 -21.37
CA GLY A 156 4.66 6.58 -20.43
C GLY A 156 5.29 7.12 -19.14
N VAL A 157 5.35 8.46 -18.97
CA VAL A 157 5.85 9.07 -17.74
C VAL A 157 4.70 9.80 -17.03
N VAL A 158 4.52 9.47 -15.75
CA VAL A 158 3.54 10.10 -14.85
C VAL A 158 4.29 10.71 -13.67
N PHE A 159 3.96 11.95 -13.35
CA PHE A 159 4.45 12.67 -12.18
C PHE A 159 3.30 12.81 -11.17
N SER A 160 3.59 12.66 -9.88
CA SER A 160 2.65 12.94 -8.81
C SER A 160 3.29 13.78 -7.70
N ALA A 161 2.45 14.53 -6.99
CA ALA A 161 2.84 15.30 -5.81
C ALA A 161 1.72 15.25 -4.78
N ALA A 162 2.06 15.13 -3.51
CA ALA A 162 1.09 15.21 -2.43
C ALA A 162 1.49 16.24 -1.38
N TYR A 163 0.49 16.80 -0.72
CA TYR A 163 0.66 17.75 0.36
C TYR A 163 -0.40 17.53 1.44
N GLN A 164 0.06 17.37 2.66
CA GLN A 164 -0.78 17.33 3.86
C GLN A 164 -0.34 18.44 4.80
N ASN A 165 -1.27 19.31 5.17
CA ASN A 165 -0.99 20.35 6.15
C ASN A 165 -1.09 19.78 7.57
N HIS A 166 -0.23 20.26 8.48
CA HIS A 166 -0.40 19.92 9.89
C HIS A 166 -1.73 20.49 10.42
N ASN A 167 -2.44 19.69 11.19
CA ASN A 167 -3.75 20.08 11.73
C ASN A 167 -3.75 20.33 13.24
N ALA A 168 -2.63 20.12 13.92
CA ALA A 168 -2.48 20.36 15.36
C ALA A 168 -1.04 20.78 15.69
N ALA A 169 -0.87 21.41 16.87
CA ALA A 169 0.41 21.95 17.33
C ALA A 169 1.54 20.90 17.55
N ALA A 170 1.28 19.63 17.29
CA ALA A 170 2.22 18.53 17.49
C ALA A 170 2.42 17.64 16.23
N THR A 171 1.89 18.05 15.08
CA THR A 171 2.04 17.30 13.83
C THR A 171 2.80 18.10 12.79
N SER A 172 3.64 17.43 12.01
CA SER A 172 4.37 18.01 10.89
C SER A 172 3.47 18.19 9.66
N SER A 173 3.80 19.14 8.79
CA SER A 173 3.36 19.12 7.40
C SER A 173 4.12 18.03 6.65
N TYR A 174 3.53 17.52 5.58
CA TYR A 174 4.11 16.48 4.75
C TYR A 174 4.00 16.88 3.29
N MET A 175 5.07 16.71 2.54
CA MET A 175 5.10 16.95 1.10
C MET A 175 5.96 15.90 0.43
N ASP A 176 5.46 15.32 -0.65
CA ASP A 176 6.19 14.36 -1.44
C ASP A 176 5.97 14.51 -2.94
N TYR A 177 6.84 13.86 -3.68
CA TYR A 177 6.84 13.81 -5.13
C TYR A 177 7.23 12.44 -5.60
N SER A 178 6.57 11.96 -6.66
CA SER A 178 6.97 10.74 -7.33
C SER A 178 6.97 10.89 -8.85
N VAL A 179 7.76 10.05 -9.51
CA VAL A 179 7.75 9.86 -10.94
C VAL A 179 7.76 8.36 -11.24
N VAL A 180 6.88 7.95 -12.14
CA VAL A 180 6.84 6.58 -12.66
C VAL A 180 6.98 6.63 -14.16
N ALA A 181 7.90 5.84 -14.71
CA ALA A 181 8.15 5.71 -16.14
C ALA A 181 7.88 4.27 -16.59
N SER A 182 6.85 4.08 -17.39
CA SER A 182 6.51 2.84 -18.08
C SER A 182 6.62 3.08 -19.60
N GLY A 183 7.02 2.07 -20.36
CA GLY A 183 7.12 2.23 -21.83
C GLY A 183 8.47 2.73 -22.34
N LEU A 184 9.46 2.94 -21.48
CA LEU A 184 10.85 3.16 -21.90
C LEU A 184 11.44 1.93 -22.62
N MET A 185 11.03 0.75 -22.19
CA MET A 185 11.32 -0.55 -22.76
C MET A 185 10.12 -1.46 -22.47
N ASP A 186 9.81 -2.36 -23.38
CA ASP A 186 8.72 -3.33 -23.20
C ASP A 186 8.93 -4.14 -21.91
N GLY A 187 7.91 -4.17 -21.06
CA GLY A 187 7.91 -4.84 -19.77
C GLY A 187 8.65 -4.10 -18.63
N LEU A 188 9.38 -3.01 -18.88
CA LEU A 188 10.09 -2.26 -17.85
C LEU A 188 9.24 -1.13 -17.26
N THR A 189 9.15 -1.08 -15.92
CA THR A 189 8.65 0.06 -15.17
C THR A 189 9.70 0.50 -14.17
N LEU A 190 9.94 1.79 -14.12
CA LEU A 190 10.83 2.45 -13.16
C LEU A 190 10.04 3.47 -12.37
N GLY A 191 10.39 3.67 -11.11
CA GLY A 191 9.83 4.76 -10.32
C GLY A 191 10.80 5.25 -9.27
N ALA A 192 10.58 6.49 -8.84
CA ALA A 192 11.28 7.09 -7.73
C ALA A 192 10.38 8.10 -7.02
N ALA A 193 10.54 8.23 -5.71
CA ALA A 193 9.88 9.25 -4.90
C ALA A 193 10.81 9.81 -3.83
N ILE A 194 10.48 11.02 -3.40
CA ILE A 194 11.08 11.69 -2.25
C ILE A 194 9.97 12.30 -1.40
N ALA A 195 10.15 12.30 -0.09
CA ALA A 195 9.23 12.89 0.87
C ALA A 195 9.98 13.70 1.92
N ASP A 196 9.31 14.74 2.42
CA ASP A 196 9.81 15.64 3.45
C ASP A 196 8.71 15.83 4.50
N HIS A 197 9.06 15.57 5.75
CA HIS A 197 8.23 15.82 6.92
C HIS A 197 8.76 17.06 7.64
N ASP A 198 8.27 18.24 7.26
CA ASP A 198 8.61 19.50 7.93
C ASP A 198 7.95 19.56 9.31
N VAL A 199 8.76 19.43 10.32
CA VAL A 199 8.32 19.44 11.72
C VAL A 199 8.46 20.82 12.30
N SER A 200 7.39 21.57 12.33
CA SER A 200 7.33 22.96 12.77
C SER A 200 7.44 23.18 14.30
N GLN A 201 7.76 22.16 15.07
CA GLN A 201 7.87 22.24 16.54
C GLN A 201 9.32 22.39 17.02
N ALA A 202 9.56 23.22 18.02
CA ALA A 202 10.87 23.61 18.53
C ALA A 202 11.77 22.47 19.11
N ASN A 203 11.33 21.22 19.08
CA ASN A 203 12.08 20.04 19.48
C ASN A 203 11.75 18.82 18.61
N SER A 204 11.25 19.03 17.42
CA SER A 204 10.99 17.98 16.46
C SER A 204 12.15 17.90 15.47
N THR A 205 12.43 16.72 15.04
CA THR A 205 13.48 16.36 14.10
C THR A 205 12.89 16.28 12.70
N ASP A 206 13.56 16.90 11.73
CA ASP A 206 13.21 16.75 10.33
C ASP A 206 13.44 15.30 9.91
N LEU A 207 12.66 14.86 8.97
CA LEU A 207 12.69 13.52 8.41
C LEU A 207 12.52 13.61 6.90
N ALA A 208 13.41 12.97 6.18
CA ALA A 208 13.31 12.79 4.74
C ALA A 208 13.26 11.32 4.39
N GLU A 209 12.48 10.98 3.36
CA GLU A 209 12.40 9.64 2.82
C GLU A 209 12.66 9.66 1.32
N SER A 210 13.31 8.62 0.82
CA SER A 210 13.44 8.39 -0.60
C SER A 210 13.18 6.93 -0.96
N THR A 211 12.64 6.68 -2.14
CA THR A 211 12.49 5.32 -2.68
C THR A 211 12.72 5.30 -4.18
N MET A 212 13.24 4.19 -4.69
CA MET A 212 13.30 3.92 -6.10
C MET A 212 13.04 2.43 -6.37
N PHE A 213 12.34 2.15 -7.45
CA PHE A 213 12.09 0.77 -7.86
C PHE A 213 12.33 0.55 -9.35
N ALA A 214 12.63 -0.70 -9.69
CA ALA A 214 12.61 -1.22 -11.05
C ALA A 214 11.84 -2.54 -11.07
N SER A 215 10.88 -2.67 -11.97
CA SER A 215 10.13 -3.90 -12.20
C SER A 215 10.20 -4.27 -13.68
N TYR A 216 10.48 -5.55 -13.98
CA TYR A 216 10.60 -6.05 -15.34
C TYR A 216 9.76 -7.31 -15.55
N ALA A 217 8.79 -7.21 -16.44
CA ALA A 217 7.92 -8.30 -16.85
C ALA A 217 8.45 -8.96 -18.15
N VAL A 218 8.63 -10.27 -18.12
CA VAL A 218 9.05 -11.08 -19.27
C VAL A 218 8.26 -12.38 -19.33
N GLY A 219 7.40 -12.50 -20.34
CA GLY A 219 6.47 -13.63 -20.42
C GLY A 219 5.54 -13.68 -19.22
N SER A 220 5.52 -14.79 -18.50
CA SER A 220 4.72 -14.99 -17.28
C SER A 220 5.45 -14.60 -15.99
N MET A 221 6.65 -14.07 -16.06
CA MET A 221 7.48 -13.74 -14.90
C MET A 221 7.64 -12.23 -14.77
N THR A 222 7.57 -11.73 -13.53
CA THR A 222 7.93 -10.35 -13.18
C THR A 222 8.99 -10.40 -12.08
N ILE A 223 10.04 -9.61 -12.22
CA ILE A 223 11.11 -9.44 -11.23
C ILE A 223 11.15 -7.97 -10.86
N GLY A 224 11.32 -7.65 -9.60
CA GLY A 224 11.43 -6.28 -9.12
C GLY A 224 12.44 -6.13 -8.00
N ILE A 225 12.98 -4.93 -7.90
CA ILE A 225 13.81 -4.46 -6.80
C ILE A 225 13.33 -3.08 -6.39
N GLN A 226 13.35 -2.81 -5.11
CA GLN A 226 13.09 -1.50 -4.52
C GLN A 226 14.15 -1.19 -3.48
N LEU A 227 14.61 0.04 -3.47
CA LEU A 227 15.56 0.59 -2.50
C LEU A 227 14.91 1.81 -1.87
N SER A 228 14.88 1.87 -0.56
CA SER A 228 14.29 2.98 0.20
C SER A 228 15.23 3.41 1.31
N ASP A 229 15.18 4.69 1.61
CA ASP A 229 16.05 5.36 2.57
C ASP A 229 15.20 6.27 3.46
N TYR A 230 15.52 6.28 4.74
CA TYR A 230 14.87 7.06 5.79
C TYR A 230 15.97 7.81 6.53
N ASP A 231 16.08 9.12 6.28
CA ASP A 231 17.07 10.02 6.84
C ASP A 231 16.42 10.85 7.96
N HIS A 232 16.96 10.77 9.15
CA HIS A 232 16.41 11.38 10.34
C HIS A 232 17.46 12.22 11.07
N ASP A 233 17.19 13.49 11.36
CA ASP A 233 18.12 14.41 12.03
C ASP A 233 18.65 13.92 13.40
N THR A 234 18.02 12.91 13.99
CA THR A 234 18.52 12.28 15.22
C THR A 234 19.60 11.26 14.87
N ALA A 235 20.80 11.44 15.39
CA ALA A 235 21.92 10.54 15.16
C ALA A 235 21.59 9.09 15.54
N ASN A 236 22.02 8.14 14.72
CA ASN A 236 21.79 6.71 14.79
C ASN A 236 20.29 6.32 14.63
N SER A 237 19.54 7.04 13.80
CA SER A 237 18.14 6.76 13.53
C SER A 237 17.85 6.52 12.04
N ASP A 238 18.86 6.64 11.18
CA ASP A 238 18.71 6.38 9.75
C ASP A 238 18.48 4.90 9.48
N GLN A 239 17.77 4.63 8.39
CA GLN A 239 17.42 3.30 7.97
C GLN A 239 17.53 3.19 6.46
N GLU A 240 18.06 2.09 5.97
CA GLU A 240 18.09 1.73 4.55
C GLU A 240 17.30 0.43 4.37
N ALA A 241 16.43 0.37 3.36
CA ALA A 241 15.65 -0.82 3.08
C ALA A 241 15.84 -1.30 1.65
N GLN A 242 15.90 -2.61 1.46
CA GLN A 242 15.94 -3.27 0.18
C GLN A 242 14.86 -4.34 0.07
N ALA A 243 14.03 -4.26 -0.97
CA ALA A 243 13.08 -5.30 -1.32
C ALA A 243 13.42 -5.92 -2.67
N ILE A 244 13.33 -7.24 -2.79
CA ILE A 244 13.47 -7.97 -4.04
C ILE A 244 12.30 -8.95 -4.14
N GLY A 245 11.59 -8.93 -5.28
CA GLY A 245 10.46 -9.80 -5.52
C GLY A 245 10.51 -10.47 -6.88
N ILE A 246 9.99 -11.67 -6.94
CA ILE A 246 9.73 -12.40 -8.17
C ILE A 246 8.33 -12.98 -8.10
N SER A 247 7.52 -12.74 -9.14
CA SER A 247 6.23 -13.40 -9.32
C SER A 247 6.17 -14.16 -10.63
N TYR A 248 5.36 -15.21 -10.65
CA TYR A 248 5.17 -16.06 -11.81
C TYR A 248 3.67 -16.42 -11.97
N ALA A 249 3.10 -16.04 -13.11
CA ALA A 249 1.76 -16.46 -13.50
C ALA A 249 1.83 -17.87 -14.10
N ILE A 250 1.39 -18.87 -13.35
CA ILE A 250 1.34 -20.27 -13.80
C ILE A 250 0.34 -20.42 -14.95
N ASN A 251 -0.78 -19.71 -14.87
CA ASN A 251 -1.80 -19.53 -15.89
C ASN A 251 -2.59 -18.26 -15.59
N ASP A 252 -3.68 -18.01 -16.33
CA ASP A 252 -4.50 -16.79 -16.19
C ASP A 252 -5.19 -16.66 -14.81
N ASP A 253 -5.35 -17.76 -14.08
CA ASP A 253 -6.05 -17.79 -12.80
C ASP A 253 -5.12 -17.95 -11.59
N VAL A 254 -3.88 -18.44 -11.78
CA VAL A 254 -2.97 -18.84 -10.70
C VAL A 254 -1.63 -18.11 -10.80
N SER A 255 -1.22 -17.46 -9.72
CA SER A 255 0.11 -16.87 -9.56
C SER A 255 0.77 -17.30 -8.26
N VAL A 256 2.11 -17.25 -8.27
CA VAL A 256 2.97 -17.49 -7.10
C VAL A 256 4.05 -16.43 -7.04
N SER A 257 4.56 -16.15 -5.85
CA SER A 257 5.69 -15.23 -5.67
C SER A 257 6.61 -15.63 -4.53
N TYR A 258 7.80 -15.07 -4.59
CA TYR A 258 8.81 -15.10 -3.52
C TYR A 258 9.39 -13.70 -3.38
N ASN A 259 9.48 -13.20 -2.15
CA ASN A 259 9.95 -11.87 -1.82
C ASN A 259 10.91 -11.92 -0.63
N VAL A 260 11.88 -11.01 -0.64
CA VAL A 260 12.73 -10.69 0.51
C VAL A 260 12.68 -9.19 0.76
N TYR A 261 12.80 -8.81 2.02
CA TYR A 261 12.84 -7.42 2.44
C TYR A 261 13.75 -7.28 3.65
N ASP A 262 14.79 -6.49 3.50
CA ASP A 262 15.81 -6.27 4.52
C ASP A 262 15.83 -4.80 4.91
N VAL A 263 16.04 -4.50 6.20
CA VAL A 263 16.22 -3.15 6.74
C VAL A 263 17.48 -3.10 7.57
N ASP A 264 18.42 -2.28 7.14
CA ASP A 264 19.64 -1.94 7.84
C ASP A 264 19.38 -0.71 8.74
N PHE A 265 19.77 -0.78 10.02
CA PHE A 265 19.64 0.32 10.96
C PHE A 265 21.01 0.95 11.24
N GLU A 266 21.12 2.29 11.20
CA GLU A 266 22.33 3.01 11.57
C GLU A 266 22.76 2.73 13.02
N SER A 267 21.81 2.45 13.91
CA SER A 267 22.05 2.19 15.31
C SER A 267 22.82 0.88 15.55
N SER A 268 24.04 0.95 16.05
CA SER A 268 24.83 -0.25 16.41
C SER A 268 24.25 -1.08 17.57
N THR A 269 23.12 -0.68 18.12
CA THR A 269 22.41 -1.42 19.19
C THR A 269 21.20 -2.17 18.67
N LEU A 270 20.85 -1.99 17.40
CA LEU A 270 19.82 -2.72 16.68
C LEU A 270 20.48 -3.79 15.80
N GLU A 271 19.77 -4.86 15.54
CA GLU A 271 20.12 -5.87 14.54
C GLU A 271 19.32 -5.59 13.27
N ASP A 272 19.89 -5.93 12.11
CA ASP A 272 19.19 -5.73 10.85
C ASP A 272 17.95 -6.63 10.79
N GLN A 273 16.85 -6.07 10.28
CA GLN A 273 15.61 -6.83 10.10
C GLN A 273 15.65 -7.56 8.76
N GLU A 274 15.36 -8.84 8.77
CA GLU A 274 15.29 -9.67 7.56
C GLU A 274 13.89 -10.28 7.43
N SER A 275 13.25 -10.14 6.27
CA SER A 275 11.92 -10.70 6.00
C SER A 275 11.91 -11.53 4.73
N VAL A 276 11.27 -12.69 4.78
CA VAL A 276 11.10 -13.60 3.65
C VAL A 276 9.64 -14.00 3.53
N GLY A 277 9.10 -13.97 2.31
CA GLY A 277 7.71 -14.34 2.05
C GLY A 277 7.55 -15.18 0.79
N ILE A 278 6.63 -16.15 0.88
CA ILE A 278 6.11 -16.91 -0.27
C ILE A 278 4.61 -16.70 -0.31
N SER A 279 4.06 -16.35 -1.45
CA SER A 279 2.62 -16.24 -1.60
C SER A 279 2.10 -16.90 -2.87
N ALA A 280 0.80 -17.20 -2.87
CA ALA A 280 0.10 -17.74 -4.01
C ALA A 280 -1.34 -17.20 -4.05
N SER A 281 -1.88 -17.05 -5.25
CA SER A 281 -3.28 -16.68 -5.45
C SER A 281 -3.93 -17.49 -6.56
N TYR A 282 -5.23 -17.76 -6.39
CA TYR A 282 -6.12 -18.32 -7.41
C TYR A 282 -7.37 -17.44 -7.52
N THR A 283 -7.60 -16.88 -8.70
CA THR A 283 -8.77 -16.03 -8.97
C THR A 283 -9.65 -16.64 -10.02
N SER A 284 -10.94 -16.75 -9.75
CA SER A 284 -11.93 -17.25 -10.70
C SER A 284 -13.25 -16.50 -10.57
N GLY A 285 -13.59 -15.71 -11.58
CA GLY A 285 -14.76 -14.84 -11.54
C GLY A 285 -14.63 -13.80 -10.40
N GLY A 286 -15.67 -13.69 -9.56
CA GLY A 286 -15.68 -12.78 -8.39
C GLY A 286 -15.06 -13.35 -7.11
N MET A 287 -14.30 -14.44 -7.19
CA MET A 287 -13.70 -15.13 -6.04
C MET A 287 -12.18 -15.17 -6.17
N THR A 288 -11.48 -14.88 -5.08
CA THR A 288 -10.04 -15.10 -4.96
C THR A 288 -9.74 -15.91 -3.70
N LEU A 289 -8.95 -16.97 -3.86
CA LEU A 289 -8.31 -17.71 -2.78
C LEU A 289 -6.83 -17.39 -2.84
N ALA A 290 -6.29 -16.82 -1.76
CA ALA A 290 -4.88 -16.45 -1.67
C ALA A 290 -4.29 -16.94 -0.35
N GLY A 291 -2.97 -17.01 -0.29
CA GLY A 291 -2.28 -17.35 0.94
C GLY A 291 -0.81 -16.98 0.88
N SER A 292 -0.24 -16.74 2.04
CA SER A 292 1.18 -16.43 2.25
C SER A 292 1.75 -17.20 3.42
N MET A 293 3.06 -17.35 3.40
CA MET A 293 3.89 -17.79 4.52
C MET A 293 5.05 -16.82 4.61
N ASN A 294 5.16 -16.14 5.73
CA ASN A 294 6.15 -15.09 5.95
C ASN A 294 6.92 -15.37 7.25
N GLU A 295 8.20 -15.01 7.22
CA GLU A 295 9.12 -15.03 8.35
C GLU A 295 9.82 -13.69 8.41
N THR A 296 9.93 -13.10 9.58
CA THR A 296 10.68 -11.87 9.81
C THR A 296 11.50 -12.02 11.08
N ASP A 297 12.80 -11.87 10.93
CA ASP A 297 13.76 -11.85 12.02
C ASP A 297 14.04 -10.44 12.48
N ASN A 298 14.35 -10.26 13.76
CA ASN A 298 14.73 -8.99 14.39
C ASN A 298 13.76 -7.85 14.11
N ILE A 299 12.47 -8.08 14.24
CA ILE A 299 11.42 -7.08 13.99
C ILE A 299 11.74 -5.76 14.67
N ALA A 300 11.74 -4.67 13.89
CA ALA A 300 12.10 -3.32 14.32
C ALA A 300 13.50 -3.22 14.95
N GLY A 301 14.44 -4.05 14.52
CA GLY A 301 15.82 -4.08 15.00
C GLY A 301 16.00 -4.71 16.37
N ALA A 302 14.97 -5.32 16.93
CA ALA A 302 15.05 -5.93 18.25
C ALA A 302 15.56 -7.37 18.13
N ALA A 303 16.77 -7.65 18.60
CA ALA A 303 17.39 -8.96 18.56
C ALA A 303 16.48 -10.06 19.12
N ALA A 304 16.35 -11.16 18.39
CA ALA A 304 15.49 -12.29 18.72
C ALA A 304 13.99 -11.95 18.89
N ASN A 305 13.55 -10.87 18.24
CA ASN A 305 12.15 -10.54 18.10
C ASN A 305 11.69 -11.02 16.72
N ASP A 306 11.48 -12.30 16.59
CA ASP A 306 11.21 -12.99 15.34
C ASP A 306 9.73 -13.37 15.26
N ALA A 307 9.19 -13.40 14.04
CA ALA A 307 7.83 -13.87 13.78
C ALA A 307 7.79 -14.71 12.52
N GLU A 308 7.07 -15.83 12.57
CA GLU A 308 6.74 -16.65 11.41
C GLU A 308 5.24 -16.96 11.40
N GLY A 309 4.65 -17.09 10.23
CA GLY A 309 3.26 -17.46 10.16
C GLY A 309 2.77 -17.71 8.75
N TYR A 310 1.50 -18.11 8.66
CA TYR A 310 0.78 -18.26 7.40
C TYR A 310 -0.60 -17.65 7.46
N GLU A 311 -1.06 -17.20 6.30
CA GLU A 311 -2.39 -16.68 6.12
C GLU A 311 -3.05 -17.31 4.88
N PHE A 312 -4.35 -17.58 4.99
CA PHE A 312 -5.20 -17.95 3.86
C PHE A 312 -6.45 -17.09 3.86
N THR A 313 -6.72 -16.43 2.74
CA THR A 313 -7.89 -15.58 2.59
C THR A 313 -8.73 -16.03 1.41
N LEU A 314 -10.03 -16.17 1.66
CA LEU A 314 -11.04 -16.34 0.64
C LEU A 314 -11.85 -15.06 0.54
N SER A 315 -11.75 -14.37 -0.60
CA SER A 315 -12.43 -13.09 -0.85
C SER A 315 -13.41 -13.17 -2.00
N PHE A 316 -14.48 -12.37 -1.90
CA PHE A 316 -15.51 -12.19 -2.91
C PHE A 316 -15.70 -10.70 -3.18
N ALA A 317 -15.86 -10.35 -4.46
CA ALA A 317 -16.26 -9.01 -4.88
C ALA A 317 -17.58 -9.06 -5.66
N PHE A 318 -18.43 -8.06 -5.48
CA PHE A 318 -19.77 -7.96 -6.06
C PHE A 318 -20.20 -6.48 -6.19
#